data_c15a7e20d33101d5a853e166aeae02fa
#
_entry.id   c15a7e20d33101d5a853e166aeae02fa
#
_cell.length_a   1.000
_cell.length_b   1.000
_cell.length_c   1.000
_cell.angle_alpha   90.00
_cell.angle_beta   90.00
_cell.angle_gamma   90.00
#
_symmetry.space_group_name_H-M   'P 1'
#
loop_
_entity.id
_entity.type
_entity.pdbx_description
1 polymer ?
#
loop_
_entity_poly.entity_id
_entity_poly.type
_entity_poly.pdbx_seq_one_letter_code
_entity_poly.pdbx_strand_id
1 'polypeptide(L)'
;FRLLRSFEAGPIPTWTYSVGGIEIVKTIFMVHGSNTAVCEWVISGGSGEKIELEVRPLLSFVDYHHLQHENVEFNAAITIETGRISIRPYENKPALSVEHNARSVERSGFWYRNFEYSVEEERGFDFHEDLFQPFVLVYDMAEPAFVVASTDGPAGTETAVFKAAELTRQIDLLSAAGTENEVESALVLAADQFVVKRGDGHSVIAGYPWFSDWGRDTMIALPGLTLCTARHDVAGAVLRTFARHVDRGMLPNRFPDAGEAP
;
A
#
# COMPACT_ATOMS: atom_id res chain seq x y z
N PHE A 1 10.73 5.53 -17.43
CA PHE A 1 11.91 6.17 -16.83
C PHE A 1 12.28 7.51 -17.47
N ARG A 2 12.05 7.74 -18.78
CA ARG A 2 12.49 8.99 -19.48
C ARG A 2 11.72 10.24 -19.01
N LEU A 3 10.53 10.09 -18.47
CA LEU A 3 9.68 11.19 -18.01
C LEU A 3 9.83 11.48 -16.52
N LEU A 4 10.35 10.53 -15.74
CA LEU A 4 10.59 10.68 -14.30
C LEU A 4 11.77 11.63 -14.09
N ARG A 5 11.54 12.73 -13.38
CA ARG A 5 12.52 13.75 -13.04
C ARG A 5 13.14 13.53 -11.67
N SER A 6 12.32 13.22 -10.67
CA SER A 6 12.77 12.97 -9.29
C SER A 6 11.85 12.01 -8.57
N PHE A 7 12.39 11.36 -7.54
CA PHE A 7 11.68 10.59 -6.55
C PHE A 7 12.16 10.98 -5.16
N GLU A 8 11.22 11.24 -4.26
CA GLU A 8 11.45 11.52 -2.85
C GLU A 8 10.72 10.46 -2.02
N ALA A 9 11.47 9.75 -1.17
CA ALA A 9 10.93 8.63 -0.39
C ALA A 9 10.07 9.06 0.81
N GLY A 10 10.36 10.23 1.36
CA GLY A 10 9.68 10.71 2.58
C GLY A 10 9.48 12.22 2.61
N PRO A 11 8.59 12.70 3.49
CA PRO A 11 7.71 11.98 4.42
C PRO A 11 6.58 11.20 3.73
N ILE A 12 6.17 11.60 2.54
CA ILE A 12 5.21 10.89 1.67
C ILE A 12 5.93 10.57 0.35
N PRO A 13 5.97 9.30 -0.11
CA PRO A 13 6.55 8.95 -1.39
C PRO A 13 5.98 9.79 -2.53
N THR A 14 6.87 10.50 -3.21
CA THR A 14 6.50 11.50 -4.23
C THR A 14 7.33 11.31 -5.49
N TRP A 15 6.67 11.20 -6.62
CA TRP A 15 7.26 11.13 -7.95
C TRP A 15 6.95 12.40 -8.72
N THR A 16 7.96 13.02 -9.30
CA THR A 16 7.82 14.17 -10.20
C THR A 16 8.15 13.74 -11.62
N TYR A 17 7.21 13.95 -12.53
CA TYR A 17 7.37 13.69 -13.95
C TYR A 17 7.37 15.01 -14.72
N SER A 18 8.12 15.06 -15.85
CA SER A 18 8.10 16.21 -16.76
C SER A 18 7.71 15.74 -18.16
N VAL A 19 6.65 16.33 -18.71
CA VAL A 19 6.07 15.99 -20.01
C VAL A 19 5.69 17.28 -20.74
N GLY A 20 6.38 17.60 -21.84
CA GLY A 20 6.01 18.73 -22.69
C GLY A 20 5.95 20.10 -21.99
N GLY A 21 6.81 20.35 -20.98
CA GLY A 21 6.77 21.57 -20.19
C GLY A 21 5.75 21.58 -19.05
N ILE A 22 5.06 20.46 -18.85
CA ILE A 22 4.16 20.21 -17.74
C ILE A 22 4.90 19.38 -16.69
N GLU A 23 4.72 19.72 -15.42
CA GLU A 23 5.19 18.92 -14.30
C GLU A 23 3.99 18.21 -13.63
N ILE A 24 4.10 16.90 -13.46
CA ILE A 24 3.09 16.07 -12.81
C ILE A 24 3.70 15.52 -11.53
N VAL A 25 3.13 15.87 -10.39
CA VAL A 25 3.53 15.36 -9.08
C VAL A 25 2.53 14.30 -8.65
N LYS A 26 3.02 13.08 -8.41
CA LYS A 26 2.25 11.96 -7.91
C LYS A 26 2.69 11.62 -6.49
N THR A 27 1.75 11.51 -5.56
CA THR A 27 2.00 11.03 -4.19
C THR A 27 1.20 9.77 -3.92
N ILE A 28 1.77 8.84 -3.14
CA ILE A 28 1.08 7.63 -2.68
C ILE A 28 1.36 7.44 -1.19
N PHE A 29 0.32 7.13 -0.42
CA PHE A 29 0.46 6.75 0.98
C PHE A 29 -0.67 5.81 1.42
N MET A 30 -0.44 5.09 2.51
CA MET A 30 -1.46 4.27 3.18
C MET A 30 -2.09 5.05 4.33
N VAL A 31 -3.38 4.85 4.52
CA VAL A 31 -4.08 5.34 5.73
C VAL A 31 -3.71 4.41 6.88
N HIS A 32 -3.07 4.95 7.93
CA HIS A 32 -2.58 4.14 9.03
C HIS A 32 -3.70 3.34 9.70
N GLY A 33 -3.46 2.04 9.90
CA GLY A 33 -4.41 1.12 10.55
C GLY A 33 -5.59 0.69 9.67
N SER A 34 -5.57 1.00 8.37
CA SER A 34 -6.59 0.63 7.39
C SER A 34 -5.96 0.04 6.13
N ASN A 35 -6.66 -0.88 5.48
CA ASN A 35 -6.27 -1.41 4.16
C ASN A 35 -6.69 -0.44 3.05
N THR A 36 -6.25 0.80 3.17
CA THR A 36 -6.63 1.91 2.31
C THR A 36 -5.39 2.62 1.80
N ALA A 37 -5.26 2.72 0.47
CA ALA A 37 -4.21 3.47 -0.21
C ALA A 37 -4.79 4.72 -0.86
N VAL A 38 -4.07 5.83 -0.74
CA VAL A 38 -4.39 7.12 -1.37
C VAL A 38 -3.34 7.42 -2.42
N CYS A 39 -3.77 7.78 -3.62
CA CYS A 39 -2.92 8.25 -4.69
C CYS A 39 -3.45 9.59 -5.19
N GLU A 40 -2.59 10.59 -5.25
CA GLU A 40 -2.93 11.94 -5.70
C GLU A 40 -2.02 12.37 -6.86
N TRP A 41 -2.57 13.17 -7.77
CA TRP A 41 -1.83 13.81 -8.85
C TRP A 41 -2.12 15.31 -8.87
N VAL A 42 -1.07 16.09 -8.93
CA VAL A 42 -1.13 17.56 -9.08
C VAL A 42 -0.33 17.92 -10.31
N ILE A 43 -0.85 18.86 -11.10
CA ILE A 43 -0.14 19.39 -12.27
C ILE A 43 0.26 20.82 -12.01
N SER A 44 1.47 21.17 -12.43
CA SER A 44 1.96 22.53 -12.47
C SER A 44 2.62 22.83 -13.83
N GLY A 45 2.61 24.09 -14.23
CA GLY A 45 3.06 24.49 -15.58
C GLY A 45 1.96 24.30 -16.64
N GLY A 46 2.34 24.46 -17.91
CA GLY A 46 1.41 24.47 -19.03
C GLY A 46 0.83 25.87 -19.31
N SER A 47 0.78 26.25 -20.57
CA SER A 47 0.37 27.59 -21.03
C SER A 47 -1.15 27.70 -21.27
N GLY A 48 -1.98 27.22 -20.32
CA GLY A 48 -3.45 27.31 -20.41
C GLY A 48 -4.10 26.25 -21.32
N GLU A 49 -3.37 25.23 -21.72
CA GLU A 49 -3.93 24.07 -22.42
C GLU A 49 -4.74 23.21 -21.48
N LYS A 50 -5.85 22.64 -22.01
CA LYS A 50 -6.64 21.68 -21.27
C LYS A 50 -5.87 20.36 -21.17
N ILE A 51 -5.51 19.96 -19.95
CA ILE A 51 -4.79 18.74 -19.68
C ILE A 51 -5.78 17.69 -19.16
N GLU A 52 -5.72 16.51 -19.74
CA GLU A 52 -6.50 15.35 -19.32
C GLU A 52 -5.54 14.26 -18.82
N LEU A 53 -5.86 13.66 -17.68
CA LEU A 53 -5.14 12.52 -17.11
C LEU A 53 -6.04 11.29 -17.15
N GLU A 54 -5.55 10.22 -17.79
CA GLU A 54 -6.16 8.90 -17.70
C GLU A 54 -5.43 8.05 -16.66
N VAL A 55 -6.18 7.51 -15.70
CA VAL A 55 -5.69 6.54 -14.73
C VAL A 55 -6.30 5.18 -15.02
N ARG A 56 -5.46 4.18 -15.26
CA ARG A 56 -5.82 2.81 -15.61
C ARG A 56 -5.34 1.87 -14.50
N PRO A 57 -6.19 1.51 -13.53
CA PRO A 57 -5.80 0.58 -12.48
C PRO A 57 -5.61 -0.82 -13.08
N LEU A 58 -4.55 -1.48 -12.67
CA LEU A 58 -4.28 -2.87 -12.97
C LEU A 58 -4.42 -3.66 -11.67
N LEU A 59 -5.29 -4.65 -11.66
CA LEU A 59 -5.68 -5.38 -10.46
C LEU A 59 -5.15 -6.81 -10.48
N SER A 60 -4.65 -7.23 -9.32
CA SER A 60 -4.34 -8.60 -8.96
C SER A 60 -5.03 -8.92 -7.63
N PHE A 61 -5.64 -10.10 -7.52
CA PHE A 61 -6.37 -10.56 -6.33
C PHE A 61 -5.86 -11.93 -5.87
N VAL A 62 -4.56 -12.03 -5.68
CA VAL A 62 -3.87 -13.25 -5.24
C VAL A 62 -3.17 -13.02 -3.90
N ASP A 63 -2.71 -14.10 -3.29
CA ASP A 63 -1.72 -14.03 -2.24
C ASP A 63 -0.40 -13.47 -2.81
N TYR A 64 0.34 -12.69 -2.03
CA TYR A 64 1.56 -12.02 -2.50
C TYR A 64 2.71 -12.97 -2.88
N HIS A 65 2.59 -14.27 -2.60
CA HIS A 65 3.50 -15.31 -3.10
C HIS A 65 3.11 -15.89 -4.46
N HIS A 66 1.95 -15.49 -5.01
CA HIS A 66 1.43 -16.02 -6.26
C HIS A 66 1.31 -14.93 -7.30
N LEU A 67 1.37 -15.32 -8.56
CA LEU A 67 1.11 -14.44 -9.69
C LEU A 67 -0.30 -14.68 -10.22
N GLN A 68 -0.96 -13.59 -10.61
CA GLN A 68 -2.30 -13.66 -11.21
C GLN A 68 -2.19 -14.11 -12.66
N HIS A 69 -3.07 -15.05 -13.04
CA HIS A 69 -3.30 -15.39 -14.44
C HIS A 69 -4.77 -15.22 -14.79
N GLU A 70 -5.05 -14.84 -16.05
CA GLU A 70 -6.41 -14.77 -16.55
C GLU A 70 -7.13 -16.12 -16.34
N ASN A 71 -8.31 -16.07 -15.70
CA ASN A 71 -9.07 -17.27 -15.41
C ASN A 71 -10.57 -17.00 -15.45
N VAL A 72 -11.36 -18.06 -15.65
CA VAL A 72 -12.81 -18.00 -15.82
C VAL A 72 -13.57 -17.72 -14.52
N GLU A 73 -12.93 -17.88 -13.37
CA GLU A 73 -13.54 -17.64 -12.06
C GLU A 73 -13.52 -16.16 -11.67
N PHE A 74 -12.72 -15.36 -12.38
CA PHE A 74 -12.58 -13.93 -12.11
C PHE A 74 -13.85 -13.19 -12.52
N ASN A 75 -14.61 -12.71 -11.56
CA ASN A 75 -15.77 -11.87 -11.80
C ASN A 75 -15.36 -10.42 -12.13
N ALA A 76 -15.46 -10.07 -13.40
CA ALA A 76 -15.10 -8.76 -13.93
C ALA A 76 -16.17 -7.67 -13.70
N ALA A 77 -17.31 -7.99 -13.07
CA ALA A 77 -18.40 -7.05 -12.87
C ALA A 77 -18.00 -5.91 -11.92
N ILE A 78 -18.22 -4.69 -12.36
CA ILE A 78 -18.03 -3.48 -11.55
C ILE A 78 -19.36 -2.77 -11.30
N THR A 79 -19.50 -2.22 -10.09
CA THR A 79 -20.57 -1.28 -9.75
C THR A 79 -20.01 0.14 -9.80
N ILE A 80 -20.66 1.03 -10.54
CA ILE A 80 -20.27 2.45 -10.64
C ILE A 80 -21.36 3.29 -9.99
N GLU A 81 -20.97 4.09 -9.01
CA GLU A 81 -21.77 5.11 -8.35
C GLU A 81 -21.07 6.46 -8.51
N THR A 82 -21.74 7.55 -8.17
CA THR A 82 -21.11 8.88 -8.22
C THR A 82 -19.88 8.93 -7.31
N GLY A 83 -18.70 9.16 -7.89
CA GLY A 83 -17.45 9.26 -7.15
C GLY A 83 -16.92 7.95 -6.56
N ARG A 84 -17.55 6.79 -6.87
CA ARG A 84 -17.12 5.50 -6.34
C ARG A 84 -17.32 4.36 -7.34
N ILE A 85 -16.40 3.45 -7.35
CA ILE A 85 -16.47 2.18 -8.09
C ILE A 85 -16.19 1.06 -7.10
N SER A 86 -16.86 -0.09 -7.27
CA SER A 86 -16.53 -1.30 -6.54
C SER A 86 -16.40 -2.51 -7.45
N ILE A 87 -15.49 -3.42 -7.10
CA ILE A 87 -15.28 -4.69 -7.77
C ILE A 87 -15.02 -5.79 -6.73
N ARG A 88 -15.60 -6.98 -6.93
CA ARG A 88 -15.33 -8.18 -6.14
C ARG A 88 -15.05 -9.35 -7.09
N PRO A 89 -13.79 -9.61 -7.45
CA PRO A 89 -13.44 -10.66 -8.40
C PRO A 89 -13.75 -12.06 -7.91
N TYR A 90 -13.63 -12.32 -6.60
CA TYR A 90 -13.87 -13.63 -5.98
C TYR A 90 -14.73 -13.48 -4.73
N GLU A 91 -15.67 -14.41 -4.51
CA GLU A 91 -16.59 -14.36 -3.36
C GLU A 91 -15.86 -14.44 -2.00
N ASN A 92 -14.76 -15.21 -1.94
CA ASN A 92 -13.95 -15.41 -0.75
C ASN A 92 -12.89 -14.33 -0.51
N LYS A 93 -12.82 -13.29 -1.37
CA LYS A 93 -11.93 -12.14 -1.21
C LYS A 93 -12.71 -10.87 -0.88
N PRO A 94 -12.09 -9.88 -0.23
CA PRO A 94 -12.75 -8.59 0.00
C PRO A 94 -13.11 -7.91 -1.32
N ALA A 95 -14.13 -7.06 -1.29
CA ALA A 95 -14.37 -6.14 -2.39
C ALA A 95 -13.35 -5.00 -2.33
N LEU A 96 -12.92 -4.52 -3.50
CA LEU A 96 -12.17 -3.28 -3.62
C LEU A 96 -13.16 -2.13 -3.87
N SER A 97 -13.16 -1.12 -3.00
CA SER A 97 -13.81 0.17 -3.21
C SER A 97 -12.78 1.18 -3.72
N VAL A 98 -13.14 1.97 -4.70
CA VAL A 98 -12.29 3.01 -5.30
C VAL A 98 -13.09 4.31 -5.34
N GLU A 99 -12.80 5.22 -4.42
CA GLU A 99 -13.31 6.59 -4.43
C GLU A 99 -12.42 7.47 -5.31
N HIS A 100 -13.03 8.41 -6.04
CA HIS A 100 -12.33 9.25 -7.01
C HIS A 100 -13.09 10.56 -7.29
N ASN A 101 -12.38 11.55 -7.83
CA ASN A 101 -12.98 12.78 -8.39
C ASN A 101 -12.88 12.85 -9.92
N ALA A 102 -12.74 11.72 -10.59
CA ALA A 102 -12.71 11.68 -12.05
C ALA A 102 -13.96 12.27 -12.67
N ARG A 103 -13.79 12.99 -13.80
CA ARG A 103 -14.88 13.55 -14.61
C ARG A 103 -15.75 12.46 -15.21
N SER A 104 -15.12 11.37 -15.65
CA SER A 104 -15.81 10.21 -16.21
C SER A 104 -15.12 8.91 -15.89
N VAL A 105 -15.90 7.84 -15.89
CA VAL A 105 -15.46 6.46 -15.73
C VAL A 105 -15.84 5.70 -16.98
N GLU A 106 -14.86 5.08 -17.62
CA GLU A 106 -15.07 4.24 -18.79
C GLU A 106 -14.87 2.77 -18.41
N ARG A 107 -15.86 1.91 -18.68
CA ARG A 107 -15.72 0.48 -18.49
C ARG A 107 -14.76 -0.07 -19.53
N SER A 108 -13.79 -0.89 -19.11
CA SER A 108 -12.85 -1.53 -20.03
C SER A 108 -12.95 -3.05 -20.00
N GLY A 109 -12.50 -3.71 -18.98
CA GLY A 109 -12.59 -5.17 -18.86
C GLY A 109 -11.53 -5.92 -19.67
N PHE A 110 -10.30 -5.40 -19.67
CA PHE A 110 -9.20 -6.01 -20.43
C PHE A 110 -8.20 -6.69 -19.51
N TRP A 111 -7.72 -7.87 -19.93
CA TRP A 111 -6.55 -8.50 -19.37
C TRP A 111 -5.29 -8.03 -20.10
N TYR A 112 -4.35 -7.49 -19.34
CA TYR A 112 -2.98 -7.23 -19.76
C TYR A 112 -2.16 -8.46 -19.39
N ARG A 113 -1.71 -9.20 -20.38
CA ARG A 113 -1.06 -10.50 -20.20
C ARG A 113 0.45 -10.41 -20.27
N ASN A 114 1.10 -11.33 -19.57
CA ASN A 114 2.56 -11.54 -19.64
C ASN A 114 3.35 -10.29 -19.20
N PHE A 115 2.99 -9.69 -18.08
CA PHE A 115 3.94 -8.81 -17.39
C PHE A 115 5.12 -9.64 -16.92
N GLU A 116 6.33 -9.17 -17.20
CA GLU A 116 7.57 -9.86 -16.86
C GLU A 116 8.27 -9.13 -15.70
N TYR A 117 8.65 -9.91 -14.68
CA TYR A 117 9.40 -9.46 -13.52
C TYR A 117 10.84 -9.97 -13.60
N SER A 118 11.73 -9.20 -14.22
CA SER A 118 13.12 -9.62 -14.52
C SER A 118 13.91 -10.07 -13.28
N VAL A 119 13.65 -9.47 -12.12
CA VAL A 119 14.31 -9.87 -10.86
C VAL A 119 13.85 -11.25 -10.39
N GLU A 120 12.56 -11.58 -10.56
CA GLU A 120 12.05 -12.91 -10.22
C GLU A 120 12.57 -13.96 -11.22
N GLU A 121 12.68 -13.61 -12.50
CA GLU A 121 13.30 -14.47 -13.51
C GLU A 121 14.76 -14.79 -13.17
N GLU A 122 15.57 -13.77 -12.83
CA GLU A 122 16.96 -13.93 -12.40
C GLU A 122 17.12 -14.85 -11.17
N ARG A 123 16.12 -14.86 -10.30
CA ARG A 123 16.05 -15.70 -9.10
C ARG A 123 15.53 -17.12 -9.37
N GLY A 124 15.06 -17.40 -10.58
CA GLY A 124 14.51 -18.69 -11.00
C GLY A 124 13.11 -18.97 -10.47
N PHE A 125 12.33 -17.93 -10.17
CA PHE A 125 10.92 -18.02 -9.80
C PHE A 125 10.02 -17.83 -11.03
N ASP A 126 8.73 -18.10 -10.84
CA ASP A 126 7.70 -17.68 -11.81
C ASP A 126 7.68 -16.16 -11.88
N PHE A 127 7.65 -15.62 -13.11
CA PHE A 127 7.85 -14.18 -13.34
C PHE A 127 6.87 -13.59 -14.36
N HIS A 128 5.88 -14.36 -14.81
CA HIS A 128 4.84 -13.86 -15.69
C HIS A 128 3.53 -13.65 -14.95
N GLU A 129 2.93 -12.48 -15.11
CA GLU A 129 1.64 -12.14 -14.47
C GLU A 129 0.66 -11.52 -15.46
N ASP A 130 -0.62 -11.83 -15.31
CA ASP A 130 -1.71 -11.16 -16.00
C ASP A 130 -2.43 -10.23 -15.04
N LEU A 131 -2.65 -8.98 -15.44
CA LEU A 131 -3.34 -7.97 -14.64
C LEU A 131 -4.63 -7.53 -15.32
N PHE A 132 -5.69 -7.40 -14.54
CA PHE A 132 -7.00 -7.00 -15.04
C PHE A 132 -7.22 -5.49 -14.92
N GLN A 133 -7.59 -4.84 -16.04
CA GLN A 133 -8.00 -3.44 -16.08
C GLN A 133 -9.53 -3.35 -16.14
N PRO A 134 -10.22 -3.04 -15.04
CA PRO A 134 -11.68 -3.01 -15.00
C PRO A 134 -12.29 -1.74 -15.62
N PHE A 135 -11.59 -0.61 -15.50
CA PHE A 135 -12.07 0.71 -15.93
C PHE A 135 -10.90 1.66 -16.20
N VAL A 136 -11.24 2.81 -16.79
CA VAL A 136 -10.37 3.97 -16.92
C VAL A 136 -11.04 5.14 -16.21
N LEU A 137 -10.28 5.85 -15.40
CA LEU A 137 -10.68 7.11 -14.77
C LEU A 137 -10.11 8.26 -15.60
N VAL A 138 -10.97 9.20 -16.02
CA VAL A 138 -10.56 10.35 -16.82
C VAL A 138 -10.73 11.61 -15.98
N TYR A 139 -9.67 12.35 -15.77
CA TYR A 139 -9.63 13.56 -14.96
C TYR A 139 -9.40 14.79 -15.83
N ASP A 140 -10.09 15.88 -15.51
CA ASP A 140 -9.75 17.22 -15.95
C ASP A 140 -8.77 17.80 -14.93
N MET A 141 -7.53 18.07 -15.35
CA MET A 141 -6.46 18.45 -14.45
C MET A 141 -6.45 19.95 -14.09
N ALA A 142 -7.59 20.64 -14.24
CA ALA A 142 -7.78 21.96 -13.64
C ALA A 142 -7.75 21.92 -12.08
N GLU A 143 -8.05 20.74 -11.52
CA GLU A 143 -7.98 20.47 -10.08
C GLU A 143 -7.14 19.23 -9.81
N PRO A 144 -6.61 19.06 -8.58
CA PRO A 144 -5.91 17.83 -8.18
C PRO A 144 -6.78 16.60 -8.38
N ALA A 145 -6.21 15.56 -9.01
CA ALA A 145 -6.85 14.26 -9.17
C ALA A 145 -6.52 13.34 -7.99
N PHE A 146 -7.44 12.48 -7.58
CA PHE A 146 -7.17 11.48 -6.56
C PHE A 146 -7.88 10.15 -6.82
N VAL A 147 -7.31 9.11 -6.23
CA VAL A 147 -7.90 7.79 -6.02
C VAL A 147 -7.69 7.39 -4.57
N VAL A 148 -8.76 6.93 -3.91
CA VAL A 148 -8.70 6.25 -2.61
C VAL A 148 -9.18 4.82 -2.83
N ALA A 149 -8.29 3.85 -2.70
CA ALA A 149 -8.56 2.43 -2.91
C ALA A 149 -8.55 1.68 -1.57
N SER A 150 -9.66 1.00 -1.22
CA SER A 150 -9.82 0.34 0.07
C SER A 150 -10.45 -1.04 -0.05
N THR A 151 -9.94 -2.00 0.72
CA THR A 151 -10.56 -3.32 0.91
C THR A 151 -11.36 -3.41 2.22
N ASP A 152 -11.34 -2.37 3.05
CA ASP A 152 -12.15 -2.27 4.28
C ASP A 152 -13.55 -1.68 4.01
N GLY A 153 -13.89 -1.43 2.74
CA GLY A 153 -15.10 -0.75 2.29
C GLY A 153 -14.84 0.71 1.93
N PRO A 154 -15.88 1.52 1.71
CA PRO A 154 -15.74 2.92 1.35
C PRO A 154 -14.99 3.71 2.41
N ALA A 155 -13.88 4.38 2.04
CA ALA A 155 -13.01 5.10 2.97
C ALA A 155 -13.25 6.62 3.02
N GLY A 156 -14.04 7.16 2.07
CA GLY A 156 -14.25 8.61 1.92
C GLY A 156 -13.29 9.27 0.94
N THR A 157 -13.43 10.56 0.78
CA THR A 157 -12.72 11.36 -0.25
C THR A 157 -11.85 12.47 0.35
N GLU A 158 -11.73 12.53 1.66
CA GLU A 158 -11.02 13.60 2.38
C GLU A 158 -9.49 13.33 2.40
N THR A 159 -8.87 13.24 1.20
CA THR A 159 -7.46 12.89 1.04
C THR A 159 -6.51 13.81 1.80
N ALA A 160 -6.85 15.11 1.87
CA ALA A 160 -6.07 16.09 2.63
C ALA A 160 -6.08 15.79 4.14
N VAL A 161 -7.21 15.29 4.69
CA VAL A 161 -7.33 14.89 6.09
C VAL A 161 -6.49 13.64 6.35
N PHE A 162 -6.57 12.64 5.47
CA PHE A 162 -5.76 11.42 5.57
C PHE A 162 -4.27 11.74 5.53
N LYS A 163 -3.86 12.60 4.60
CA LYS A 163 -2.46 13.04 4.47
C LYS A 163 -1.97 13.79 5.70
N ALA A 164 -2.78 14.73 6.21
CA ALA A 164 -2.43 15.49 7.41
C ALA A 164 -2.32 14.57 8.64
N ALA A 165 -3.22 13.58 8.79
CA ALA A 165 -3.17 12.61 9.86
C ALA A 165 -1.88 11.76 9.81
N GLU A 166 -1.49 11.29 8.62
CA GLU A 166 -0.24 10.53 8.44
C GLU A 166 0.99 11.37 8.75
N LEU A 167 1.05 12.60 8.26
CA LEU A 167 2.17 13.51 8.56
C LEU A 167 2.27 13.82 10.06
N THR A 168 1.14 14.06 10.73
CA THR A 168 1.10 14.28 12.19
C THR A 168 1.60 13.04 12.92
N ARG A 169 1.14 11.85 12.53
CA ARG A 169 1.58 10.59 13.12
C ARG A 169 3.10 10.39 13.00
N GLN A 170 3.68 10.71 11.84
CA GLN A 170 5.14 10.62 11.64
C GLN A 170 5.88 11.61 12.54
N ILE A 171 5.40 12.84 12.66
CA ILE A 171 5.98 13.85 13.57
C ILE A 171 5.94 13.37 15.02
N ASP A 172 4.82 12.79 15.44
CA ASP A 172 4.66 12.26 16.81
C ASP A 172 5.64 11.10 17.08
N LEU A 173 5.83 10.19 16.12
CA LEU A 173 6.82 9.10 16.21
C LEU A 173 8.24 9.64 16.37
N LEU A 174 8.64 10.59 15.54
CA LEU A 174 9.97 11.19 15.58
C LEU A 174 10.20 11.96 16.88
N SER A 175 9.19 12.70 17.32
CA SER A 175 9.24 13.44 18.59
C SER A 175 9.38 12.50 19.79
N ALA A 176 8.62 11.40 19.82
CA ALA A 176 8.69 10.41 20.87
C ALA A 176 10.06 9.69 20.92
N ALA A 177 10.63 9.40 19.76
CA ALA A 177 11.95 8.77 19.65
C ALA A 177 13.11 9.73 19.97
N GLY A 178 12.88 11.05 19.95
CA GLY A 178 13.91 12.06 20.22
C GLY A 178 15.03 12.07 19.19
N THR A 179 14.69 11.95 17.91
CA THR A 179 15.67 11.91 16.81
C THR A 179 16.44 13.22 16.67
N GLU A 180 17.75 13.14 16.49
CA GLU A 180 18.64 14.31 16.43
C GLU A 180 19.07 14.65 14.98
N ASN A 181 18.92 13.71 14.05
CA ASN A 181 19.35 13.88 12.66
C ASN A 181 18.47 13.11 11.67
N GLU A 182 18.68 13.38 10.37
CA GLU A 182 17.89 12.80 9.28
C GLU A 182 18.00 11.26 9.19
N VAL A 183 19.17 10.70 9.50
CA VAL A 183 19.38 9.25 9.45
C VAL A 183 18.58 8.54 10.55
N GLU A 184 18.61 9.07 11.76
CA GLU A 184 17.79 8.56 12.88
C GLU A 184 16.30 8.67 12.55
N SER A 185 15.87 9.82 12.03
CA SER A 185 14.48 10.03 11.61
C SER A 185 14.05 9.01 10.55
N ALA A 186 14.87 8.78 9.54
CA ALA A 186 14.60 7.78 8.51
C ALA A 186 14.51 6.35 9.08
N LEU A 187 15.39 6.00 10.02
CA LEU A 187 15.38 4.69 10.68
C LEU A 187 14.15 4.49 11.56
N VAL A 188 13.71 5.51 12.29
CA VAL A 188 12.48 5.45 13.11
C VAL A 188 11.25 5.23 12.25
N LEU A 189 11.11 5.97 11.15
CA LEU A 189 9.99 5.82 10.22
C LEU A 189 10.04 4.46 9.49
N ALA A 190 11.23 3.97 9.14
CA ALA A 190 11.40 2.66 8.56
C ALA A 190 11.04 1.53 9.55
N ALA A 191 11.44 1.67 10.81
CA ALA A 191 11.10 0.72 11.87
C ALA A 191 9.59 0.60 12.09
N ASP A 192 8.87 1.71 12.00
CA ASP A 192 7.41 1.73 12.14
C ASP A 192 6.70 0.86 11.09
N GLN A 193 7.20 0.82 9.86
CA GLN A 193 6.60 0.06 8.76
C GLN A 193 6.57 -1.46 9.01
N PHE A 194 7.48 -1.98 9.84
CA PHE A 194 7.52 -3.41 10.17
C PHE A 194 6.56 -3.81 11.29
N VAL A 195 6.03 -2.86 12.03
CA VAL A 195 5.06 -3.11 13.11
C VAL A 195 3.66 -3.13 12.54
N VAL A 196 2.99 -4.27 12.65
CA VAL A 196 1.65 -4.48 12.09
C VAL A 196 0.65 -4.89 13.16
N LYS A 197 -0.62 -4.61 12.87
CA LYS A 197 -1.74 -5.10 13.68
C LYS A 197 -1.94 -6.60 13.42
N ARG A 198 -2.10 -7.39 14.49
CA ARG A 198 -2.47 -8.80 14.42
C ARG A 198 -3.58 -9.10 15.43
N GLY A 199 -4.80 -9.30 14.93
CA GLY A 199 -5.98 -9.42 15.78
C GLY A 199 -6.18 -8.18 16.63
N ASP A 200 -6.20 -8.36 17.95
CA ASP A 200 -6.27 -7.30 18.98
C ASP A 200 -4.88 -6.86 19.50
N GLY A 201 -3.81 -7.44 18.95
CA GLY A 201 -2.42 -7.15 19.33
C GLY A 201 -1.58 -6.61 18.18
N HIS A 202 -0.26 -6.74 18.33
CA HIS A 202 0.75 -6.35 17.34
C HIS A 202 1.70 -7.49 17.05
N SER A 203 2.29 -7.45 15.85
CA SER A 203 3.36 -8.32 15.42
C SER A 203 4.37 -7.53 14.59
N VAL A 204 5.46 -8.19 14.17
CA VAL A 204 6.50 -7.61 13.32
C VAL A 204 6.61 -8.45 12.07
N ILE A 205 6.50 -7.82 10.90
CA ILE A 205 6.75 -8.46 9.61
C ILE A 205 8.25 -8.62 9.41
N ALA A 206 8.69 -9.82 9.02
CA ALA A 206 10.10 -10.13 8.84
C ALA A 206 10.71 -9.48 7.58
N GLY A 207 9.89 -9.15 6.59
CA GLY A 207 10.32 -8.40 5.41
C GLY A 207 9.25 -8.33 4.32
N TYR A 208 8.95 -7.11 3.88
CA TYR A 208 8.05 -6.88 2.75
C TYR A 208 8.71 -7.17 1.41
N PRO A 209 7.95 -7.68 0.41
CA PRO A 209 6.58 -8.21 0.49
C PRO A 209 6.53 -9.73 0.76
N TRP A 210 7.66 -10.40 0.96
CA TRP A 210 7.77 -11.86 0.87
C TRP A 210 7.53 -12.62 2.18
N PHE A 211 7.61 -11.95 3.33
CA PHE A 211 7.56 -12.63 4.63
C PHE A 211 6.45 -12.07 5.50
N SER A 212 5.71 -12.96 6.14
CA SER A 212 4.79 -12.65 7.23
C SER A 212 5.56 -12.41 8.54
N ASP A 213 4.90 -12.55 9.67
CA ASP A 213 5.52 -12.44 10.98
C ASP A 213 6.21 -13.75 11.40
N TRP A 214 7.52 -13.64 11.60
CA TRP A 214 8.36 -14.75 12.01
C TRP A 214 8.86 -14.52 13.45
N GLY A 215 8.67 -15.52 14.33
CA GLY A 215 8.96 -15.41 15.76
C GLY A 215 10.40 -15.09 16.07
N ARG A 216 11.36 -15.81 15.47
CA ARG A 216 12.78 -15.56 15.66
C ARG A 216 13.17 -14.17 15.21
N ASP A 217 12.75 -13.79 14.01
CA ASP A 217 13.06 -12.49 13.41
C ASP A 217 12.45 -11.35 14.23
N THR A 218 11.20 -11.53 14.66
CA THR A 218 10.53 -10.59 15.58
C THR A 218 11.32 -10.42 16.88
N MET A 219 11.71 -11.50 17.55
CA MET A 219 12.40 -11.40 18.85
C MET A 219 13.78 -10.75 18.72
N ILE A 220 14.50 -11.00 17.64
CA ILE A 220 15.81 -10.39 17.37
C ILE A 220 15.67 -8.90 17.05
N ALA A 221 14.66 -8.52 16.23
CA ALA A 221 14.47 -7.15 15.78
C ALA A 221 13.76 -6.26 16.82
N LEU A 222 12.99 -6.86 17.73
CA LEU A 222 12.09 -6.14 18.66
C LEU A 222 12.75 -4.98 19.42
N PRO A 223 13.96 -5.14 20.02
CA PRO A 223 14.59 -4.02 20.73
C PRO A 223 14.84 -2.81 19.83
N GLY A 224 15.37 -3.02 18.63
CA GLY A 224 15.64 -1.96 17.66
C GLY A 224 14.37 -1.29 17.13
N LEU A 225 13.35 -2.08 16.80
CA LEU A 225 12.11 -1.58 16.23
C LEU A 225 11.20 -0.86 17.24
N THR A 226 11.34 -1.15 18.54
CA THR A 226 10.42 -0.65 19.56
C THR A 226 11.11 0.08 20.72
N LEU A 227 12.08 -0.53 21.40
CA LEU A 227 12.70 0.09 22.57
C LEU A 227 13.55 1.31 22.19
N CYS A 228 14.35 1.19 21.12
CA CYS A 228 15.15 2.30 20.60
C CYS A 228 14.31 3.44 20.00
N THR A 229 13.04 3.17 19.67
CA THR A 229 12.10 4.14 19.12
C THR A 229 11.07 4.60 20.16
N ALA A 230 11.32 4.37 21.47
CA ALA A 230 10.46 4.69 22.60
C ALA A 230 9.05 4.07 22.59
N ARG A 231 8.83 3.00 21.81
CA ARG A 231 7.53 2.30 21.66
C ARG A 231 7.42 1.10 22.61
N HIS A 232 7.56 1.31 23.90
CA HIS A 232 7.57 0.26 24.94
C HIS A 232 6.23 -0.48 25.04
N ASP A 233 5.13 0.19 24.81
CA ASP A 233 3.77 -0.36 24.78
C ASP A 233 3.61 -1.36 23.63
N VAL A 234 4.13 -1.03 22.44
CA VAL A 234 4.16 -1.90 21.27
C VAL A 234 5.02 -3.13 21.54
N ALA A 235 6.22 -2.97 22.13
CA ALA A 235 7.06 -4.09 22.54
C ALA A 235 6.28 -5.06 23.47
N GLY A 236 5.61 -4.52 24.48
CA GLY A 236 4.77 -5.31 25.39
C GLY A 236 3.59 -5.98 24.69
N ALA A 237 2.97 -5.33 23.70
CA ALA A 237 1.87 -5.90 22.93
C ALA A 237 2.35 -7.06 22.04
N VAL A 238 3.47 -6.91 21.34
CA VAL A 238 4.10 -7.97 20.52
C VAL A 238 4.46 -9.18 21.39
N LEU A 239 5.15 -8.97 22.51
CA LEU A 239 5.51 -10.06 23.42
C LEU A 239 4.28 -10.81 23.95
N ARG A 240 3.20 -10.11 24.31
CA ARG A 240 1.94 -10.74 24.74
C ARG A 240 1.27 -11.52 23.61
N THR A 241 1.36 -11.04 22.37
CA THR A 241 0.85 -11.76 21.19
C THR A 241 1.54 -13.13 21.08
N PHE A 242 2.86 -13.16 21.10
CA PHE A 242 3.62 -14.41 21.02
C PHE A 242 3.42 -15.30 22.26
N ALA A 243 3.37 -14.72 23.47
CA ALA A 243 3.19 -15.49 24.71
C ALA A 243 1.87 -16.29 24.76
N ARG A 244 0.81 -15.85 24.08
CA ARG A 244 -0.46 -16.58 23.96
C ARG A 244 -0.34 -17.89 23.18
N HIS A 245 0.71 -18.04 22.38
CA HIS A 245 0.94 -19.18 21.49
C HIS A 245 2.10 -20.07 21.94
N VAL A 246 2.55 -19.92 23.19
CA VAL A 246 3.55 -20.84 23.75
C VAL A 246 2.96 -22.22 23.91
N ASP A 247 3.53 -23.23 23.22
CA ASP A 247 3.20 -24.63 23.40
C ASP A 247 4.44 -25.41 23.88
N ARG A 248 4.31 -26.14 25.01
CA ARG A 248 5.36 -26.95 25.62
C ARG A 248 6.70 -26.22 25.80
N GLY A 249 6.64 -24.92 26.09
CA GLY A 249 7.81 -24.07 26.25
C GLY A 249 8.43 -23.55 24.96
N MET A 250 7.83 -23.82 23.82
CA MET A 250 8.27 -23.32 22.50
C MET A 250 7.39 -22.18 22.03
N LEU A 251 7.99 -21.18 21.39
CA LEU A 251 7.28 -20.15 20.63
C LEU A 251 7.15 -20.57 19.17
N PRO A 252 6.03 -20.25 18.51
CA PRO A 252 5.91 -20.51 17.07
C PRO A 252 6.96 -19.69 16.32
N ASN A 253 7.56 -20.32 15.30
CA ASN A 253 8.52 -19.61 14.45
C ASN A 253 7.84 -18.81 13.33
N ARG A 254 6.59 -19.11 13.03
CA ARG A 254 5.79 -18.40 12.02
C ARG A 254 4.32 -18.40 12.46
N PHE A 255 3.65 -17.28 12.24
CA PHE A 255 2.20 -17.22 12.30
C PHE A 255 1.66 -17.29 10.87
N PRO A 256 0.89 -18.32 10.51
CA PRO A 256 0.24 -18.39 9.21
C PRO A 256 -0.89 -17.36 9.10
N ASP A 257 -1.09 -16.80 7.92
CA ASP A 257 -2.12 -15.80 7.68
C ASP A 257 -3.52 -16.40 7.53
N ALA A 258 -3.61 -17.69 7.17
CA ALA A 258 -4.87 -18.44 7.08
C ALA A 258 -4.66 -19.94 7.27
N GLY A 259 -5.56 -20.58 8.07
CA GLY A 259 -5.88 -22.00 7.99
C GLY A 259 -4.86 -23.02 8.48
N GLU A 260 -3.62 -22.66 8.70
CA GLU A 260 -2.59 -23.56 9.25
C GLU A 260 -2.42 -23.32 10.76
N ALA A 261 -2.08 -24.34 11.50
CA ALA A 261 -1.67 -24.18 12.90
C ALA A 261 -0.30 -23.49 12.95
N PRO A 262 -0.07 -22.60 13.91
CA PRO A 262 1.22 -21.93 14.09
C PRO A 262 2.35 -22.88 14.48
#